data_5e9a241489fab5619bde2c896ff155e3
#
_entry.id   5e9a241489fab5619bde2c896ff155e3
#
_cell.length_a   1.000
_cell.length_b   1.000
_cell.length_c   1.000
_cell.angle_alpha   90.00
_cell.angle_beta   90.00
_cell.angle_gamma   90.00
#
_symmetry.space_group_name_H-M   'P 1'
#
loop_
_entity.id
_entity.type
_entity.pdbx_description
1 polymer ?
#
loop_
_entity_poly.entity_id
_entity_poly.type
_entity_poly.pdbx_seq_one_letter_code
_entity_poly.pdbx_strand_id
1 'polypeptide(L)'
;MKNESYALEIERFFDYFVNELKLTNKSKYTIISYNTTIKSFIEFIRQYEKSVSFENLKKIDIMNFLEYKNMVLEKQSELEMSSKKLYITHLKTFFTFINENLDTDIKLSAIFKINIKVPKRTPKGVENKDVQILEEYLANIQLNNFLNIRASLILKILLYSGARRGELEVLKTKNFVADGELYIIHTIGKGDKERTLYIPKKYIQKEISYYISNDIEFIATTKSGKVMDGSQIYRFLNNTYKKIGIKYSGAHILRHTFAKSMIAKDVNIVTVKELLGHASIQTTMIYTNPNQREVQKAYLDTLK
;
A
#
# COMPACT_ATOMS: atom_id res chain seq x y z
N MET A 1 -13.45 -0.97 -36.71
CA MET A 1 -13.42 0.28 -35.94
C MET A 1 -12.19 1.09 -36.34
N LYS A 2 -12.23 2.45 -36.36
CA LYS A 2 -11.13 3.28 -36.90
C LYS A 2 -9.77 3.06 -36.22
N ASN A 3 -9.75 2.66 -34.98
CA ASN A 3 -8.53 2.52 -34.17
C ASN A 3 -8.19 1.07 -33.80
N GLU A 4 -8.79 0.09 -34.44
CA GLU A 4 -8.56 -1.33 -34.08
C GLU A 4 -7.12 -1.74 -34.30
N SER A 5 -6.51 -1.37 -35.43
CA SER A 5 -5.11 -1.65 -35.72
C SER A 5 -4.17 -1.06 -34.65
N TYR A 6 -4.41 0.19 -34.23
CA TYR A 6 -3.62 0.83 -33.20
C TYR A 6 -3.81 0.18 -31.81
N ALA A 7 -5.05 -0.20 -31.49
CA ALA A 7 -5.34 -0.93 -30.25
C ALA A 7 -4.62 -2.28 -30.18
N LEU A 8 -4.63 -3.04 -31.28
CA LEU A 8 -3.91 -4.32 -31.37
C LEU A 8 -2.38 -4.14 -31.27
N GLU A 9 -1.87 -3.06 -31.85
CA GLU A 9 -0.46 -2.73 -31.74
C GLU A 9 -0.06 -2.39 -30.30
N ILE A 10 -0.87 -1.59 -29.59
CA ILE A 10 -0.68 -1.33 -28.14
C ILE A 10 -0.71 -2.64 -27.33
N GLU A 11 -1.65 -3.56 -27.63
CA GLU A 11 -1.73 -4.87 -26.96
C GLU A 11 -0.45 -5.66 -27.12
N ARG A 12 0.08 -5.76 -28.35
CA ARG A 12 1.33 -6.47 -28.62
C ARG A 12 2.51 -5.88 -27.85
N PHE A 13 2.66 -4.55 -27.83
CA PHE A 13 3.72 -3.89 -27.04
C PHE A 13 3.52 -4.05 -25.54
N PHE A 14 2.27 -4.11 -25.09
CA PHE A 14 1.99 -4.33 -23.68
C PHE A 14 2.44 -5.73 -23.23
N ASP A 15 2.31 -6.74 -24.03
CA ASP A 15 2.83 -8.09 -23.72
C ASP A 15 4.37 -8.09 -23.56
N TYR A 16 5.09 -7.39 -24.45
CA TYR A 16 6.54 -7.21 -24.30
C TYR A 16 6.89 -6.41 -23.03
N PHE A 17 6.18 -5.34 -22.75
CA PHE A 17 6.37 -4.55 -21.53
C PHE A 17 6.12 -5.36 -20.26
N VAL A 18 5.10 -6.19 -20.23
CA VAL A 18 4.85 -7.09 -19.08
C VAL A 18 6.01 -8.07 -18.88
N ASN A 19 6.60 -8.59 -19.96
CA ASN A 19 7.76 -9.45 -19.87
C ASN A 19 8.99 -8.70 -19.30
N GLU A 20 9.23 -7.47 -19.73
CA GLU A 20 10.27 -6.61 -19.14
C GLU A 20 10.04 -6.33 -17.64
N LEU A 21 8.79 -6.03 -17.26
CA LEU A 21 8.44 -5.84 -15.85
C LEU A 21 8.74 -7.10 -15.01
N LYS A 22 8.53 -8.29 -15.55
CA LYS A 22 8.88 -9.57 -14.89
C LYS A 22 10.38 -9.74 -14.80
N LEU A 23 11.12 -9.53 -15.89
CA LEU A 23 12.58 -9.63 -15.93
C LEU A 23 13.27 -8.64 -14.99
N THR A 24 12.70 -7.44 -14.84
CA THR A 24 13.16 -6.41 -13.89
C THR A 24 12.63 -6.60 -12.46
N ASN A 25 12.09 -7.79 -12.16
CA ASN A 25 11.59 -8.20 -10.83
C ASN A 25 10.56 -7.22 -10.24
N LYS A 26 9.66 -6.68 -11.08
CA LYS A 26 8.55 -5.87 -10.57
C LYS A 26 7.52 -6.74 -9.86
N SER A 27 6.96 -6.22 -8.77
CA SER A 27 5.98 -6.96 -7.98
C SER A 27 4.72 -7.32 -8.79
N LYS A 28 4.10 -8.46 -8.48
CA LYS A 28 2.81 -8.88 -9.07
C LYS A 28 1.77 -7.77 -9.02
N TYR A 29 1.69 -7.04 -7.92
CA TYR A 29 0.74 -5.91 -7.77
C TYR A 29 1.06 -4.75 -8.70
N THR A 30 2.34 -4.47 -8.94
CA THR A 30 2.77 -3.46 -9.92
C THR A 30 2.30 -3.86 -11.32
N ILE A 31 2.53 -5.10 -11.72
CA ILE A 31 2.10 -5.62 -13.04
C ILE A 31 0.58 -5.56 -13.19
N ILE A 32 -0.19 -5.96 -12.17
CA ILE A 32 -1.65 -5.86 -12.17
C ILE A 32 -2.10 -4.39 -12.32
N SER A 33 -1.43 -3.45 -11.66
CA SER A 33 -1.76 -2.03 -11.74
C SER A 33 -1.53 -1.46 -13.15
N TYR A 34 -0.42 -1.80 -13.80
CA TYR A 34 -0.18 -1.47 -15.20
C TYR A 34 -1.23 -2.10 -16.11
N ASN A 35 -1.49 -3.41 -15.93
CA ASN A 35 -2.48 -4.14 -16.72
C ASN A 35 -3.86 -3.45 -16.69
N THR A 36 -4.33 -3.06 -15.49
CA THR A 36 -5.60 -2.34 -15.33
C THR A 36 -5.61 -1.02 -16.10
N THR A 37 -4.50 -0.25 -16.05
CA THR A 37 -4.42 1.04 -16.74
C THR A 37 -4.39 0.85 -18.25
N ILE A 38 -3.50 -0.01 -18.75
CA ILE A 38 -3.25 -0.16 -20.19
C ILE A 38 -4.45 -0.81 -20.88
N LYS A 39 -5.06 -1.84 -20.30
CA LYS A 39 -6.31 -2.42 -20.85
C LYS A 39 -7.42 -1.39 -20.96
N SER A 40 -7.60 -0.57 -19.93
CA SER A 40 -8.61 0.49 -19.98
C SER A 40 -8.28 1.57 -21.01
N PHE A 41 -7.00 1.84 -21.27
CA PHE A 41 -6.60 2.75 -22.35
C PHE A 41 -6.88 2.14 -23.73
N ILE A 42 -6.62 0.86 -23.91
CA ILE A 42 -6.94 0.12 -25.14
C ILE A 42 -8.45 0.14 -25.41
N GLU A 43 -9.28 -0.09 -24.40
CA GLU A 43 -10.74 0.00 -24.50
C GLU A 43 -11.20 1.40 -24.92
N PHE A 44 -10.61 2.43 -24.31
CA PHE A 44 -10.85 3.82 -24.71
C PHE A 44 -10.48 4.06 -26.16
N ILE A 45 -9.30 3.65 -26.63
CA ILE A 45 -8.82 3.83 -28.00
C ILE A 45 -9.76 3.16 -29.00
N ARG A 46 -10.28 1.98 -28.72
CA ARG A 46 -11.25 1.27 -29.59
C ARG A 46 -12.53 2.07 -29.80
N GLN A 47 -12.99 2.78 -28.78
CA GLN A 47 -14.24 3.55 -28.79
C GLN A 47 -14.04 5.01 -29.22
N TYR A 48 -12.77 5.47 -29.29
CA TYR A 48 -12.47 6.85 -29.53
C TYR A 48 -12.74 7.23 -30.98
N GLU A 49 -13.55 8.30 -31.19
CA GLU A 49 -14.01 8.70 -32.51
C GLU A 49 -12.90 9.27 -33.42
N LYS A 50 -11.90 9.94 -32.79
CA LYS A 50 -10.75 10.48 -33.48
C LYS A 50 -9.77 9.35 -33.82
N SER A 51 -9.27 9.33 -35.08
CA SER A 51 -8.20 8.41 -35.45
C SER A 51 -6.90 8.82 -34.77
N VAL A 52 -6.30 7.85 -34.04
CA VAL A 52 -5.05 8.01 -33.31
C VAL A 52 -4.03 6.92 -33.69
N SER A 53 -2.76 7.30 -33.63
CA SER A 53 -1.59 6.44 -33.83
C SER A 53 -0.47 6.90 -32.90
N PHE A 54 0.67 6.20 -32.87
CA PHE A 54 1.83 6.64 -32.10
C PHE A 54 2.34 8.02 -32.54
N GLU A 55 2.26 8.37 -33.83
CA GLU A 55 2.78 9.63 -34.37
C GLU A 55 1.84 10.81 -34.09
N ASN A 56 0.53 10.58 -34.03
CA ASN A 56 -0.46 11.66 -33.94
C ASN A 56 -1.14 11.80 -32.56
N LEU A 57 -0.78 10.94 -31.59
CA LEU A 57 -1.29 11.02 -30.22
C LEU A 57 -0.90 12.36 -29.58
N LYS A 58 -1.86 13.00 -28.95
CA LYS A 58 -1.69 14.33 -28.33
C LYS A 58 -2.10 14.33 -26.86
N LYS A 59 -1.67 15.36 -26.15
CA LYS A 59 -2.05 15.59 -24.73
C LYS A 59 -3.57 15.54 -24.52
N ILE A 60 -4.35 16.08 -25.46
CA ILE A 60 -5.82 16.09 -25.36
C ILE A 60 -6.40 14.66 -25.34
N ASP A 61 -5.78 13.73 -26.06
CA ASP A 61 -6.25 12.34 -26.13
C ASP A 61 -6.04 11.63 -24.77
N ILE A 62 -4.96 11.96 -24.06
CA ILE A 62 -4.74 11.49 -22.68
C ILE A 62 -5.75 12.12 -21.71
N MET A 63 -6.09 13.40 -21.90
CA MET A 63 -7.12 14.06 -21.07
C MET A 63 -8.49 13.41 -21.30
N ASN A 64 -8.86 13.15 -22.54
CA ASN A 64 -10.12 12.46 -22.89
C ASN A 64 -10.16 11.03 -22.32
N PHE A 65 -9.02 10.33 -22.26
CA PHE A 65 -8.94 9.06 -21.56
C PHE A 65 -9.26 9.20 -20.05
N LEU A 66 -8.75 10.23 -19.38
CA LEU A 66 -9.07 10.46 -17.97
C LEU A 66 -10.56 10.78 -17.74
N GLU A 67 -11.19 11.48 -18.68
CA GLU A 67 -12.65 11.72 -18.67
C GLU A 67 -13.43 10.45 -18.92
N TYR A 68 -13.02 9.63 -19.89
CA TYR A 68 -13.58 8.30 -20.11
C TYR A 68 -13.52 7.44 -18.83
N LYS A 69 -12.40 7.48 -18.11
CA LYS A 69 -12.27 6.77 -16.82
C LYS A 69 -13.26 7.28 -15.76
N ASN A 70 -13.57 8.57 -15.73
CA ASN A 70 -14.61 9.12 -14.87
C ASN A 70 -15.98 8.55 -15.21
N MET A 71 -16.32 8.47 -16.51
CA MET A 71 -17.63 7.99 -16.99
C MET A 71 -17.83 6.49 -16.70
N VAL A 72 -16.80 5.66 -17.00
CA VAL A 72 -16.88 4.19 -16.84
C VAL A 72 -16.97 3.77 -15.37
N LEU A 73 -16.50 4.61 -14.45
CA LEU A 73 -16.53 4.26 -13.02
C LEU A 73 -17.93 4.32 -12.39
N GLU A 74 -18.98 4.80 -13.11
CA GLU A 74 -20.39 4.91 -12.64
C GLU A 74 -20.53 5.40 -11.17
N LYS A 75 -19.48 5.99 -10.63
CA LYS A 75 -19.46 6.42 -9.23
C LYS A 75 -19.89 7.86 -9.13
N GLN A 76 -20.73 8.15 -8.15
CA GLN A 76 -21.17 9.48 -7.74
C GLN A 76 -20.02 10.45 -7.35
N SER A 77 -18.77 10.07 -7.54
CA SER A 77 -17.60 10.89 -7.22
C SER A 77 -16.60 10.89 -8.37
N GLU A 78 -16.04 12.05 -8.67
CA GLU A 78 -14.93 12.20 -9.61
C GLU A 78 -13.73 11.32 -9.27
N LEU A 79 -13.01 10.88 -10.30
CA LEU A 79 -11.76 10.16 -10.17
C LEU A 79 -10.76 10.95 -9.32
N GLU A 80 -10.28 10.37 -8.24
CA GLU A 80 -9.31 11.04 -7.36
C GLU A 80 -8.06 11.49 -8.11
N MET A 81 -7.51 12.66 -7.75
CA MET A 81 -6.29 13.22 -8.37
C MET A 81 -5.09 12.30 -8.27
N SER A 82 -5.01 11.51 -7.21
CA SER A 82 -4.00 10.44 -7.05
C SER A 82 -4.12 9.35 -8.12
N SER A 83 -5.34 8.93 -8.45
CA SER A 83 -5.63 7.94 -9.50
C SER A 83 -5.35 8.51 -10.89
N LYS A 84 -5.75 9.77 -11.16
CA LYS A 84 -5.42 10.47 -12.41
C LYS A 84 -3.90 10.52 -12.63
N LYS A 85 -3.14 10.87 -11.57
CA LYS A 85 -1.67 10.90 -11.63
C LYS A 85 -1.07 9.51 -11.87
N LEU A 86 -1.64 8.48 -11.26
CA LEU A 86 -1.19 7.09 -11.45
C LEU A 86 -1.37 6.65 -12.91
N TYR A 87 -2.54 6.88 -13.50
CA TYR A 87 -2.81 6.54 -14.89
C TYR A 87 -1.84 7.24 -15.85
N ILE A 88 -1.60 8.55 -15.65
CA ILE A 88 -0.61 9.30 -16.46
C ILE A 88 0.79 8.70 -16.29
N THR A 89 1.19 8.36 -15.07
CA THR A 89 2.50 7.77 -14.82
C THR A 89 2.64 6.43 -15.51
N HIS A 90 1.63 5.57 -15.44
CA HIS A 90 1.63 4.27 -16.11
C HIS A 90 1.71 4.40 -17.62
N LEU A 91 0.86 5.24 -18.21
CA LEU A 91 0.90 5.49 -19.64
C LEU A 91 2.25 6.07 -20.08
N LYS A 92 2.77 7.08 -19.36
CA LYS A 92 4.07 7.66 -19.67
C LYS A 92 5.18 6.60 -19.66
N THR A 93 5.25 5.77 -18.63
CA THR A 93 6.26 4.71 -18.53
C THR A 93 6.13 3.70 -19.67
N PHE A 94 4.89 3.28 -19.99
CA PHE A 94 4.63 2.38 -21.08
C PHE A 94 5.00 2.96 -22.45
N PHE A 95 4.64 4.21 -22.71
CA PHE A 95 5.02 4.89 -23.97
C PHE A 95 6.53 5.21 -24.05
N THR A 96 7.20 5.38 -22.90
CA THR A 96 8.67 5.45 -22.87
C THR A 96 9.29 4.12 -23.33
N PHE A 97 8.78 3.00 -22.81
CA PHE A 97 9.19 1.66 -23.26
C PHE A 97 8.95 1.49 -24.77
N ILE A 98 7.82 1.93 -25.31
CA ILE A 98 7.56 1.86 -26.75
C ILE A 98 8.59 2.68 -27.52
N ASN A 99 8.90 3.91 -27.12
CA ASN A 99 9.92 4.74 -27.78
C ASN A 99 11.32 4.11 -27.77
N GLU A 100 11.67 3.42 -26.69
CA GLU A 100 12.97 2.77 -26.55
C GLU A 100 13.09 1.49 -27.43
N ASN A 101 11.96 0.90 -27.82
CA ASN A 101 11.91 -0.37 -28.56
C ASN A 101 11.37 -0.25 -30.00
N LEU A 102 10.85 0.90 -30.37
CA LEU A 102 10.47 1.25 -31.74
C LEU A 102 11.30 2.44 -32.19
N ASP A 103 11.64 2.43 -33.47
CA ASP A 103 12.24 3.60 -34.15
C ASP A 103 11.21 4.74 -34.35
N THR A 104 10.45 5.07 -33.28
CA THR A 104 9.40 6.11 -33.31
C THR A 104 9.77 7.26 -32.40
N ASP A 105 9.62 8.49 -32.89
CA ASP A 105 9.81 9.70 -32.09
C ASP A 105 8.47 10.18 -31.51
N ILE A 106 7.92 9.42 -30.54
CA ILE A 106 6.74 9.88 -29.80
C ILE A 106 7.17 11.04 -28.88
N LYS A 107 6.63 12.24 -29.09
CA LYS A 107 6.95 13.45 -28.30
C LYS A 107 6.37 13.38 -26.88
N LEU A 108 6.87 12.44 -26.07
CA LEU A 108 6.38 12.15 -24.70
C LEU A 108 6.35 13.38 -23.81
N SER A 109 7.34 14.27 -23.93
CA SER A 109 7.39 15.51 -23.14
C SER A 109 6.21 16.44 -23.41
N ALA A 110 5.69 16.46 -24.65
CA ALA A 110 4.53 17.28 -25.02
C ALA A 110 3.21 16.58 -24.62
N ILE A 111 3.10 15.25 -24.85
CA ILE A 111 1.89 14.46 -24.58
C ILE A 111 1.61 14.39 -23.07
N PHE A 112 2.64 14.10 -22.26
CA PHE A 112 2.52 13.90 -20.82
C PHE A 112 2.83 15.15 -19.98
N LYS A 113 2.90 16.34 -20.57
CA LYS A 113 2.99 17.63 -19.85
C LYS A 113 1.63 17.96 -19.19
N ILE A 114 1.18 17.06 -18.30
CA ILE A 114 -0.05 17.20 -17.53
C ILE A 114 0.34 17.33 -16.07
N ASN A 115 0.15 18.52 -15.50
CA ASN A 115 0.50 18.78 -14.10
C ASN A 115 -0.73 18.56 -13.21
N ILE A 116 -0.81 17.38 -12.61
CA ILE A 116 -1.85 17.08 -11.60
C ILE A 116 -1.29 17.37 -10.21
N LYS A 117 -1.81 18.41 -9.58
CA LYS A 117 -1.52 18.72 -8.18
C LYS A 117 -2.34 17.79 -7.29
N VAL A 118 -1.69 16.79 -6.71
CA VAL A 118 -2.30 15.94 -5.67
C VAL A 118 -2.17 16.67 -4.34
N PRO A 119 -3.28 17.00 -3.66
CA PRO A 119 -3.22 17.60 -2.33
C PRO A 119 -2.42 16.70 -1.38
N LYS A 120 -1.47 17.29 -0.64
CA LYS A 120 -0.78 16.56 0.42
C LYS A 120 -1.79 16.27 1.54
N ARG A 121 -2.25 15.03 1.61
CA ARG A 121 -3.08 14.58 2.74
C ARG A 121 -2.15 14.15 3.86
N THR A 122 -2.27 14.77 5.02
CA THR A 122 -1.64 14.24 6.24
C THR A 122 -2.28 12.88 6.53
N PRO A 123 -1.49 11.80 6.67
CA PRO A 123 -2.04 10.50 6.99
C PRO A 123 -2.81 10.58 8.31
N LYS A 124 -4.10 10.26 8.26
CA LYS A 124 -4.90 10.13 9.48
C LYS A 124 -4.51 8.79 10.12
N GLY A 125 -3.81 8.83 11.26
CA GLY A 125 -3.72 7.66 12.13
C GLY A 125 -5.09 7.38 12.74
N VAL A 126 -5.25 6.24 13.41
CA VAL A 126 -6.43 5.97 14.22
C VAL A 126 -6.55 7.08 15.27
N GLU A 127 -7.75 7.61 15.49
CA GLU A 127 -7.99 8.56 16.57
C GLU A 127 -7.77 7.87 17.92
N ASN A 128 -7.32 8.60 18.93
CA ASN A 128 -7.01 8.01 20.25
C ASN A 128 -8.18 7.18 20.81
N LYS A 129 -9.42 7.64 20.61
CA LYS A 129 -10.63 6.92 21.00
C LYS A 129 -10.72 5.53 20.32
N ASP A 130 -10.45 5.47 19.05
CA ASP A 130 -10.55 4.22 18.29
C ASP A 130 -9.36 3.29 18.57
N VAL A 131 -8.19 3.85 18.94
CA VAL A 131 -7.05 3.06 19.47
C VAL A 131 -7.48 2.37 20.77
N GLN A 132 -8.11 3.11 21.68
CA GLN A 132 -8.62 2.54 22.94
C GLN A 132 -9.64 1.41 22.70
N ILE A 133 -10.61 1.61 21.80
CA ILE A 133 -11.59 0.57 21.41
C ILE A 133 -10.85 -0.69 20.90
N LEU A 134 -9.82 -0.52 20.06
CA LEU A 134 -9.03 -1.64 19.55
C LEU A 134 -8.24 -2.34 20.65
N GLU A 135 -7.62 -1.59 21.56
CA GLU A 135 -6.87 -2.15 22.68
C GLU A 135 -7.80 -2.86 23.67
N GLU A 136 -8.97 -2.32 23.98
CA GLU A 136 -10.01 -2.98 24.78
C GLU A 136 -10.49 -4.27 24.12
N TYR A 137 -10.74 -4.26 22.81
CA TYR A 137 -11.06 -5.47 22.06
C TYR A 137 -9.96 -6.53 22.17
N LEU A 138 -8.71 -6.14 22.02
CA LEU A 138 -7.55 -7.03 22.12
C LEU A 138 -7.32 -7.56 23.55
N ALA A 139 -7.66 -6.79 24.57
CA ALA A 139 -7.58 -7.20 25.95
C ALA A 139 -8.69 -8.21 26.33
N ASN A 140 -9.87 -8.05 25.75
CA ASN A 140 -11.06 -8.86 26.09
C ASN A 140 -11.30 -10.04 25.14
N ILE A 141 -10.57 -10.14 24.01
CA ILE A 141 -10.73 -11.25 23.08
C ILE A 141 -10.34 -12.58 23.73
N GLN A 142 -11.28 -13.53 23.75
CA GLN A 142 -11.05 -14.84 24.32
C GLN A 142 -10.18 -15.68 23.37
N LEU A 143 -8.98 -16.07 23.81
CA LEU A 143 -8.03 -16.87 23.03
C LEU A 143 -8.36 -18.37 23.11
N ASN A 144 -9.63 -18.73 22.96
CA ASN A 144 -10.18 -20.09 23.12
C ASN A 144 -10.37 -20.84 21.80
N ASN A 145 -10.14 -20.19 20.68
CA ASN A 145 -10.23 -20.81 19.36
C ASN A 145 -9.25 -20.15 18.37
N PHE A 146 -8.92 -20.89 17.31
CA PHE A 146 -7.97 -20.45 16.28
C PHE A 146 -8.30 -19.06 15.67
N LEU A 147 -9.58 -18.80 15.38
CA LEU A 147 -9.96 -17.54 14.71
C LEU A 147 -9.69 -16.32 15.61
N ASN A 148 -9.95 -16.43 16.90
CA ASN A 148 -9.70 -15.37 17.86
C ASN A 148 -8.18 -15.19 18.09
N ILE A 149 -7.43 -16.30 18.21
CA ILE A 149 -5.97 -16.27 18.37
C ILE A 149 -5.31 -15.61 17.15
N ARG A 150 -5.71 -16.01 15.94
CA ARG A 150 -5.25 -15.39 14.69
C ARG A 150 -5.61 -13.91 14.63
N ALA A 151 -6.84 -13.54 14.99
CA ALA A 151 -7.28 -12.15 14.98
C ALA A 151 -6.45 -11.30 15.94
N SER A 152 -6.25 -11.76 17.15
CA SER A 152 -5.40 -11.12 18.15
C SER A 152 -3.98 -10.95 17.64
N LEU A 153 -3.37 -12.02 17.13
CA LEU A 153 -1.98 -12.01 16.66
C LEU A 153 -1.77 -11.04 15.50
N ILE A 154 -2.60 -11.11 14.46
CA ILE A 154 -2.48 -10.22 13.28
C ILE A 154 -2.63 -8.75 13.69
N LEU A 155 -3.65 -8.42 14.48
CA LEU A 155 -3.89 -7.04 14.92
C LEU A 155 -2.76 -6.51 15.79
N LYS A 156 -2.25 -7.32 16.73
CA LYS A 156 -1.13 -6.95 17.61
C LYS A 156 0.16 -6.75 16.83
N ILE A 157 0.48 -7.62 15.86
CA ILE A 157 1.64 -7.43 14.99
C ILE A 157 1.54 -6.10 14.23
N LEU A 158 0.40 -5.81 13.60
CA LEU A 158 0.22 -4.57 12.87
C LEU A 158 0.30 -3.33 13.76
N LEU A 159 -0.33 -3.38 14.94
CA LEU A 159 -0.42 -2.25 15.87
C LEU A 159 0.90 -1.97 16.58
N TYR A 160 1.62 -3.00 17.01
CA TYR A 160 2.78 -2.85 17.90
C TYR A 160 4.13 -3.00 17.22
N SER A 161 4.20 -3.49 15.97
CA SER A 161 5.46 -3.55 15.21
C SER A 161 5.47 -2.67 13.95
N GLY A 162 4.33 -2.11 13.58
CA GLY A 162 4.20 -1.32 12.35
C GLY A 162 4.44 -2.13 11.08
N ALA A 163 4.17 -3.43 11.08
CA ALA A 163 4.29 -4.30 9.91
C ALA A 163 3.44 -3.82 8.74
N ARG A 164 3.89 -4.09 7.51
CA ARG A 164 3.09 -3.87 6.29
C ARG A 164 2.19 -5.07 6.04
N ARG A 165 1.05 -4.86 5.38
CA ARG A 165 0.17 -5.97 4.96
C ARG A 165 0.93 -7.05 4.19
N GLY A 166 1.76 -6.66 3.22
CA GLY A 166 2.52 -7.62 2.41
C GLY A 166 3.56 -8.41 3.21
N GLU A 167 4.05 -7.87 4.32
CA GLU A 167 4.93 -8.60 5.23
C GLU A 167 4.17 -9.71 5.96
N LEU A 168 2.90 -9.48 6.34
CA LEU A 168 2.04 -10.51 6.93
C LEU A 168 1.71 -11.69 5.98
N GLU A 169 1.65 -11.44 4.69
CA GLU A 169 1.34 -12.47 3.68
C GLU A 169 2.40 -13.58 3.65
N VAL A 170 3.64 -13.23 3.98
CA VAL A 170 4.81 -14.15 3.93
C VAL A 170 5.34 -14.52 5.31
N LEU A 171 4.82 -13.92 6.37
CA LEU A 171 5.34 -14.08 7.72
C LEU A 171 5.01 -15.46 8.27
N LYS A 172 6.05 -16.17 8.71
CA LYS A 172 5.97 -17.51 9.28
C LYS A 172 6.28 -17.52 10.77
N THR A 173 5.78 -18.49 11.47
CA THR A 173 6.02 -18.70 12.91
C THR A 173 7.53 -18.82 13.22
N LYS A 174 8.29 -19.49 12.38
CA LYS A 174 9.76 -19.62 12.51
C LYS A 174 10.54 -18.30 12.42
N ASN A 175 9.91 -17.23 11.92
CA ASN A 175 10.55 -15.92 11.81
C ASN A 175 10.62 -15.17 13.15
N PHE A 176 9.95 -15.68 14.20
CA PHE A 176 9.93 -15.06 15.52
C PHE A 176 11.04 -15.64 16.40
N VAL A 177 12.10 -14.86 16.60
CA VAL A 177 13.21 -15.22 17.48
C VAL A 177 13.02 -14.51 18.82
N ALA A 178 13.01 -15.28 19.89
CA ALA A 178 12.90 -14.74 21.24
C ALA A 178 14.26 -14.19 21.70
N ASP A 179 14.30 -12.91 22.06
CA ASP A 179 15.48 -12.24 22.61
C ASP A 179 15.07 -11.32 23.77
N GLY A 180 15.56 -11.61 24.97
CA GLY A 180 15.17 -10.90 26.19
C GLY A 180 13.63 -10.75 26.28
N GLU A 181 13.15 -9.54 26.44
CA GLU A 181 11.72 -9.18 26.52
C GLU A 181 11.04 -9.04 25.15
N LEU A 182 11.77 -9.22 24.04
CA LEU A 182 11.27 -9.00 22.68
C LEU A 182 11.16 -10.31 21.88
N TYR A 183 10.27 -10.30 20.92
CA TYR A 183 10.41 -11.08 19.68
C TYR A 183 11.05 -10.19 18.63
N ILE A 184 12.17 -10.67 18.08
CA ILE A 184 12.79 -10.17 16.86
C ILE A 184 12.17 -10.95 15.70
N ILE A 185 11.61 -10.24 14.72
CA ILE A 185 10.87 -10.86 13.64
C ILE A 185 11.59 -10.54 12.32
N HIS A 186 12.15 -11.54 11.67
CA HIS A 186 12.78 -11.40 10.37
C HIS A 186 11.74 -11.56 9.27
N THR A 187 11.62 -10.56 8.41
CA THR A 187 10.66 -10.57 7.30
C THR A 187 11.26 -9.96 6.04
N ILE A 188 10.59 -10.20 4.92
CA ILE A 188 10.97 -9.63 3.63
C ILE A 188 10.00 -8.49 3.30
N GLY A 189 10.55 -7.30 3.13
CA GLY A 189 9.83 -6.11 2.77
C GLY A 189 9.68 -5.90 1.26
N LYS A 190 9.22 -4.72 0.87
CA LYS A 190 9.06 -4.35 -0.55
C LYS A 190 10.41 -4.39 -1.29
N GLY A 191 10.46 -5.10 -2.43
CA GLY A 191 11.65 -5.24 -3.26
C GLY A 191 12.64 -6.24 -2.68
N ASP A 192 12.16 -7.30 -2.03
CA ASP A 192 12.92 -8.41 -1.45
C ASP A 192 13.99 -7.99 -0.44
N LYS A 193 13.82 -6.81 0.17
CA LYS A 193 14.73 -6.32 1.21
C LYS A 193 14.39 -6.95 2.55
N GLU A 194 15.38 -7.54 3.18
CA GLU A 194 15.27 -8.00 4.56
C GLU A 194 14.89 -6.84 5.49
N ARG A 195 14.03 -7.14 6.43
CA ARG A 195 13.59 -6.20 7.45
C ARG A 195 13.37 -6.91 8.78
N THR A 196 13.76 -6.24 9.83
CA THR A 196 13.53 -6.68 11.19
C THR A 196 12.39 -5.87 11.82
N LEU A 197 11.46 -6.57 12.47
CA LEU A 197 10.42 -5.99 13.28
C LEU A 197 10.65 -6.40 14.74
N TYR A 198 10.16 -5.58 15.64
CA TYR A 198 10.28 -5.83 17.08
C TYR A 198 8.89 -5.75 17.72
N ILE A 199 8.60 -6.69 18.62
CA ILE A 199 7.38 -6.68 19.42
C ILE A 199 7.64 -7.25 20.81
N PRO A 200 7.19 -6.59 21.90
CA PRO A 200 7.34 -7.14 23.25
C PRO A 200 6.62 -8.49 23.39
N LYS A 201 7.31 -9.48 23.96
CA LYS A 201 6.79 -10.84 24.18
C LYS A 201 5.44 -10.83 24.88
N LYS A 202 5.28 -9.98 25.91
CA LYS A 202 4.06 -9.85 26.69
C LYS A 202 2.79 -9.62 25.86
N TYR A 203 2.93 -9.06 24.65
CA TYR A 203 1.76 -8.79 23.79
C TYR A 203 1.29 -10.02 23.01
N ILE A 204 2.20 -10.90 22.56
CA ILE A 204 1.87 -11.97 21.61
C ILE A 204 2.32 -13.37 22.02
N GLN A 205 2.94 -13.53 23.21
CA GLN A 205 3.51 -14.81 23.62
C GLN A 205 2.48 -15.95 23.63
N LYS A 206 1.25 -15.70 24.09
CA LYS A 206 0.19 -16.72 24.13
C LYS A 206 -0.19 -17.20 22.74
N GLU A 207 -0.34 -16.25 21.81
CA GLU A 207 -0.72 -16.53 20.42
C GLU A 207 0.41 -17.28 19.70
N ILE A 208 1.67 -16.83 19.84
CA ILE A 208 2.83 -17.51 19.24
C ILE A 208 3.01 -18.91 19.81
N SER A 209 2.88 -19.11 21.13
CA SER A 209 2.93 -20.44 21.73
C SER A 209 1.85 -21.37 21.16
N TYR A 210 0.63 -20.88 20.96
CA TYR A 210 -0.42 -21.65 20.30
C TYR A 210 -0.04 -22.05 18.87
N TYR A 211 0.51 -21.13 18.07
CA TYR A 211 0.94 -21.41 16.70
C TYR A 211 2.04 -22.48 16.65
N ILE A 212 3.03 -22.38 17.55
CA ILE A 212 4.12 -23.38 17.67
C ILE A 212 3.55 -24.74 18.07
N SER A 213 2.71 -24.79 19.11
CA SER A 213 2.15 -26.05 19.65
C SER A 213 1.20 -26.77 18.66
N ASN A 214 0.65 -26.05 17.68
CA ASN A 214 -0.23 -26.62 16.66
C ASN A 214 0.41 -26.69 15.26
N ASP A 215 1.73 -26.52 15.17
CA ASP A 215 2.50 -26.57 13.91
C ASP A 215 1.93 -25.68 12.80
N ILE A 216 1.46 -24.47 13.15
CA ILE A 216 0.92 -23.52 12.19
C ILE A 216 2.06 -22.69 11.61
N GLU A 217 2.35 -22.92 10.34
CA GLU A 217 3.51 -22.30 9.68
C GLU A 217 3.33 -20.80 9.42
N PHE A 218 2.19 -20.37 8.85
CA PHE A 218 1.97 -18.98 8.45
C PHE A 218 1.09 -18.22 9.44
N ILE A 219 1.48 -16.98 9.76
CA ILE A 219 0.73 -16.13 10.69
C ILE A 219 -0.65 -15.78 10.12
N ALA A 220 -0.71 -15.33 8.87
CA ALA A 220 -1.96 -15.02 8.18
C ALA A 220 -2.45 -16.26 7.42
N THR A 221 -3.16 -17.15 8.11
CA THR A 221 -3.70 -18.37 7.53
C THR A 221 -5.20 -18.52 7.78
N THR A 222 -5.89 -19.22 6.89
CA THR A 222 -7.32 -19.53 7.03
C THR A 222 -7.53 -20.65 8.04
N LYS A 223 -8.80 -20.92 8.42
CA LYS A 223 -9.13 -22.07 9.28
C LYS A 223 -8.73 -23.43 8.66
N SER A 224 -8.66 -23.49 7.32
CA SER A 224 -8.25 -24.69 6.57
C SER A 224 -6.73 -24.77 6.34
N GLY A 225 -5.91 -23.93 6.99
CA GLY A 225 -4.45 -23.92 6.86
C GLY A 225 -3.90 -23.21 5.61
N LYS A 226 -4.76 -22.68 4.71
CA LYS A 226 -4.30 -21.96 3.51
C LYS A 226 -3.82 -20.56 3.86
N VAL A 227 -2.72 -20.12 3.26
CA VAL A 227 -2.19 -18.75 3.42
C VAL A 227 -3.21 -17.73 2.92
N MET A 228 -3.43 -16.68 3.70
CA MET A 228 -4.29 -15.57 3.31
C MET A 228 -3.54 -14.62 2.37
N ASP A 229 -4.13 -14.30 1.23
CA ASP A 229 -3.65 -13.23 0.35
C ASP A 229 -3.99 -11.84 0.90
N GLY A 230 -3.42 -10.80 0.26
CA GLY A 230 -3.64 -9.41 0.69
C GLY A 230 -5.09 -8.96 0.65
N SER A 231 -5.93 -9.51 -0.24
CA SER A 231 -7.36 -9.20 -0.32
C SER A 231 -8.12 -9.84 0.84
N GLN A 232 -7.75 -11.05 1.22
CA GLN A 232 -8.33 -11.76 2.36
C GLN A 232 -7.93 -11.09 3.69
N ILE A 233 -6.66 -10.68 3.83
CA ILE A 233 -6.20 -9.91 5.01
C ILE A 233 -6.93 -8.57 5.08
N TYR A 234 -7.08 -7.85 3.97
CA TYR A 234 -7.81 -6.59 3.92
C TYR A 234 -9.27 -6.76 4.36
N ARG A 235 -9.95 -7.78 3.84
CA ARG A 235 -11.33 -8.11 4.18
C ARG A 235 -11.49 -8.50 5.65
N PHE A 236 -10.56 -9.30 6.17
CA PHE A 236 -10.52 -9.66 7.57
C PHE A 236 -10.42 -8.41 8.47
N LEU A 237 -9.49 -7.51 8.19
CA LEU A 237 -9.32 -6.27 8.97
C LEU A 237 -10.57 -5.40 8.94
N ASN A 238 -11.16 -5.20 7.75
CA ASN A 238 -12.36 -4.37 7.62
C ASN A 238 -13.57 -4.96 8.35
N ASN A 239 -13.73 -6.27 8.30
CA ASN A 239 -14.81 -6.94 9.05
C ASN A 239 -14.58 -6.80 10.57
N THR A 240 -13.34 -6.89 11.03
CA THR A 240 -13.01 -6.69 12.44
C THR A 240 -13.27 -5.25 12.86
N TYR A 241 -12.81 -4.25 12.11
CA TYR A 241 -13.09 -2.84 12.39
C TYR A 241 -14.58 -2.53 12.44
N LYS A 242 -15.34 -3.03 11.45
CA LYS A 242 -16.81 -2.89 11.44
C LYS A 242 -17.46 -3.49 12.69
N LYS A 243 -17.01 -4.68 13.11
CA LYS A 243 -17.52 -5.38 14.31
C LYS A 243 -17.31 -4.57 15.59
N ILE A 244 -16.19 -3.87 15.71
CA ILE A 244 -15.84 -3.08 16.91
C ILE A 244 -16.21 -1.59 16.77
N GLY A 245 -16.90 -1.19 15.70
CA GLY A 245 -17.41 0.18 15.52
C GLY A 245 -16.36 1.20 15.02
N ILE A 246 -15.22 0.75 14.52
CA ILE A 246 -14.15 1.61 14.00
C ILE A 246 -14.35 1.86 12.51
N LYS A 247 -14.33 3.14 12.08
CA LYS A 247 -14.56 3.58 10.68
C LYS A 247 -13.26 3.70 9.87
N TYR A 248 -12.40 2.68 9.91
CA TYR A 248 -11.16 2.65 9.14
C TYR A 248 -11.09 1.45 8.22
N SER A 249 -10.06 1.39 7.36
CA SER A 249 -9.86 0.27 6.44
C SER A 249 -8.38 -0.08 6.27
N GLY A 250 -8.14 -1.39 6.15
CA GLY A 250 -6.84 -1.96 5.83
C GLY A 250 -5.78 -1.85 6.93
N ALA A 251 -4.60 -2.37 6.63
CA ALA A 251 -3.49 -2.47 7.58
C ALA A 251 -2.71 -1.15 7.76
N HIS A 252 -2.73 -0.26 6.74
CA HIS A 252 -1.93 0.95 6.76
C HIS A 252 -2.28 1.89 7.92
N ILE A 253 -3.56 1.90 8.34
CA ILE A 253 -4.00 2.74 9.44
C ILE A 253 -3.31 2.37 10.76
N LEU A 254 -3.14 1.06 11.04
CA LEU A 254 -2.45 0.59 12.25
C LEU A 254 -0.95 0.93 12.22
N ARG A 255 -0.34 0.83 11.04
CA ARG A 255 1.04 1.25 10.86
C ARG A 255 1.21 2.78 11.04
N HIS A 256 0.25 3.60 10.59
CA HIS A 256 0.24 5.03 10.87
C HIS A 256 0.08 5.32 12.36
N THR A 257 -0.75 4.54 13.04
CA THR A 257 -0.93 4.61 14.49
C THR A 257 0.37 4.28 15.22
N PHE A 258 1.05 3.20 14.84
CA PHE A 258 2.38 2.85 15.37
C PHE A 258 3.38 4.00 15.20
N ALA A 259 3.49 4.56 13.99
CA ALA A 259 4.38 5.68 13.72
C ALA A 259 4.09 6.88 14.62
N LYS A 260 2.82 7.28 14.73
CA LYS A 260 2.39 8.39 15.58
C LYS A 260 2.66 8.11 17.07
N SER A 261 2.41 6.88 17.55
CA SER A 261 2.68 6.52 18.94
C SER A 261 4.15 6.57 19.30
N MET A 262 5.05 6.24 18.35
CA MET A 262 6.50 6.35 18.55
C MET A 262 6.91 7.83 18.65
N ILE A 263 6.42 8.66 17.75
CA ILE A 263 6.70 10.12 17.79
C ILE A 263 6.12 10.78 19.03
N ALA A 264 4.91 10.41 19.44
CA ALA A 264 4.31 10.91 20.67
C ALA A 264 5.06 10.51 21.95
N LYS A 265 5.96 9.52 21.87
CA LYS A 265 6.89 9.10 22.92
C LYS A 265 8.30 9.66 22.73
N ASP A 266 8.45 10.71 21.93
CA ASP A 266 9.71 11.39 21.63
C ASP A 266 10.81 10.50 21.03
N VAL A 267 10.41 9.38 20.36
CA VAL A 267 11.35 8.54 19.63
C VAL A 267 11.89 9.30 18.43
N ASN A 268 13.21 9.36 18.29
CA ASN A 268 13.87 10.07 17.19
C ASN A 268 13.32 9.61 15.83
N ILE A 269 13.05 10.56 14.92
CA ILE A 269 12.45 10.29 13.61
C ILE A 269 13.28 9.34 12.74
N VAL A 270 14.60 9.35 12.89
CA VAL A 270 15.49 8.40 12.19
C VAL A 270 15.24 6.99 12.68
N THR A 271 15.10 6.81 14.00
CA THR A 271 14.74 5.52 14.60
C THR A 271 13.35 5.07 14.14
N VAL A 272 12.36 5.97 14.11
CA VAL A 272 11.02 5.66 13.57
C VAL A 272 11.09 5.25 12.11
N LYS A 273 11.90 5.92 11.29
CA LYS A 273 12.14 5.55 9.88
C LYS A 273 12.68 4.12 9.78
N GLU A 274 13.68 3.76 10.58
CA GLU A 274 14.27 2.41 10.59
C GLU A 274 13.23 1.37 11.07
N LEU A 275 12.53 1.63 12.18
CA LEU A 275 11.45 0.77 12.67
C LEU A 275 10.36 0.53 11.62
N LEU A 276 10.04 1.53 10.83
CA LEU A 276 9.09 1.43 9.73
C LEU A 276 9.69 0.83 8.45
N GLY A 277 11.01 0.81 8.29
CA GLY A 277 11.69 0.41 7.05
C GLY A 277 11.29 1.33 5.88
N HIS A 278 11.32 2.64 6.09
CA HIS A 278 11.11 3.63 5.03
C HIS A 278 12.44 3.90 4.30
N ALA A 279 12.45 3.75 2.98
CA ALA A 279 13.62 4.06 2.16
C ALA A 279 14.00 5.55 2.24
N SER A 280 13.01 6.43 2.41
CA SER A 280 13.22 7.89 2.53
C SER A 280 12.66 8.42 3.83
N ILE A 281 13.40 9.31 4.50
CA ILE A 281 12.97 10.01 5.71
C ILE A 281 11.73 10.88 5.44
N GLN A 282 11.60 11.41 4.24
CA GLN A 282 10.43 12.21 3.82
C GLN A 282 9.11 11.44 3.99
N THR A 283 9.13 10.12 3.84
CA THR A 283 7.96 9.27 4.11
C THR A 283 7.62 9.21 5.60
N THR A 284 8.58 9.42 6.49
CA THR A 284 8.37 9.45 7.94
C THR A 284 8.04 10.86 8.43
N MET A 285 8.58 11.90 7.80
CA MET A 285 8.31 13.29 8.13
C MET A 285 6.83 13.70 8.04
N ILE A 286 6.01 12.94 7.30
CA ILE A 286 4.56 13.17 7.25
C ILE A 286 3.87 13.01 8.63
N TYR A 287 4.52 12.34 9.57
CA TYR A 287 4.02 12.14 10.93
C TYR A 287 4.49 13.22 11.91
N THR A 288 5.49 14.02 11.53
CA THR A 288 6.12 15.03 12.38
C THR A 288 5.65 16.46 12.10
N ASN A 289 4.63 16.65 11.25
CA ASN A 289 4.08 17.99 11.04
C ASN A 289 3.44 18.51 12.34
N PRO A 290 4.16 19.30 13.15
CA PRO A 290 3.63 19.84 14.38
C PRO A 290 2.51 20.84 14.04
N ASN A 291 1.48 20.85 14.85
CA ASN A 291 0.51 21.94 14.77
C ASN A 291 1.12 23.23 15.35
N GLN A 292 0.50 24.37 15.07
CA GLN A 292 1.02 25.66 15.50
C GLN A 292 1.20 25.77 17.04
N ARG A 293 0.36 25.09 17.83
CA ARG A 293 0.46 25.06 19.31
C ARG A 293 1.68 24.24 19.78
N GLU A 294 1.96 23.12 19.12
CA GLU A 294 3.15 22.30 19.40
C GLU A 294 4.44 23.05 19.09
N VAL A 295 4.47 23.83 18.00
CA VAL A 295 5.60 24.69 17.65
C VAL A 295 5.80 25.78 18.71
N GLN A 296 4.71 26.45 19.14
CA GLN A 296 4.77 27.48 20.17
C GLN A 296 5.25 26.89 21.50
N LYS A 297 4.74 25.75 21.91
CA LYS A 297 5.16 25.06 23.13
C LYS A 297 6.65 24.71 23.11
N ALA A 298 7.11 24.06 22.02
CA ALA A 298 8.50 23.71 21.86
C ALA A 298 9.42 24.96 21.91
N TYR A 299 9.01 26.06 21.28
CA TYR A 299 9.76 27.32 21.37
C TYR A 299 9.84 27.87 22.82
N LEU A 300 8.72 27.88 23.55
CA LEU A 300 8.71 28.31 24.93
C LEU A 300 9.57 27.44 25.86
N ASP A 301 9.63 26.14 25.59
CA ASP A 301 10.44 25.18 26.36
C ASP A 301 11.96 25.37 26.13
N THR A 302 12.37 25.97 24.99
CA THR A 302 13.78 26.33 24.74
C THR A 302 14.23 27.61 25.43
N LEU A 303 13.29 28.38 25.98
CA LEU A 303 13.58 29.63 26.66
C LEU A 303 13.68 29.51 28.21
N LYS A 304 13.47 28.28 28.71
CA LYS A 304 13.63 27.92 30.14
C LYS A 304 15.03 27.39 30.38
#